data_d6462dd1b04f2920883555978263ebbb
#
_entry.id   d6462dd1b04f2920883555978263ebbb
#
_cell.length_a   1.000
_cell.length_b   1.000
_cell.length_c   1.000
_cell.angle_alpha   90.00
_cell.angle_beta   90.00
_cell.angle_gamma   90.00
#
_symmetry.space_group_name_H-M   'P 1'
#
loop_
_entity.id
_entity.type
_entity.pdbx_description
1 polymer ?
#
loop_
_entity_poly.entity_id
_entity_poly.type
_entity_poly.pdbx_seq_one_letter_code
_entity_poly.pdbx_strand_id
1 'polypeptide(L)'
;IGKAMEQRLHRSGIKTVRDLCVASKEKLRLAWGSVEGERVHARLLGEELPDLPSQRGSVSHSHVLPPELRTPHAAISVLHRLLQKAAMRLRSYGRIAGAMQVKIRFGSRSNWENRALFDPTSGTLKLLEVLESLWREIPQKEAGIKPLTVAVVLSRLEEQGHQARSLFDAGRPHDRLNAIIDSINLRYGKNTLYFGGAHTALQSAPMRIAFGHIPDLETEGDY
;
A
#
# COMPACT_ATOMS: atom_id res chain seq x y z
N ILE A 1 21.13 -4.11 -4.26
CA ILE A 1 21.00 -3.53 -5.62
C ILE A 1 20.18 -4.52 -6.44
N GLY A 2 19.01 -4.07 -6.97
CA GLY A 2 18.15 -4.89 -7.82
C GLY A 2 18.61 -4.87 -9.30
N LYS A 3 18.09 -5.83 -10.11
CA LYS A 3 18.46 -6.00 -11.54
C LYS A 3 18.37 -4.71 -12.38
N ALA A 4 17.38 -3.88 -12.15
CA ALA A 4 17.23 -2.62 -12.90
C ALA A 4 18.36 -1.62 -12.59
N MET A 5 18.79 -1.53 -11.34
CA MET A 5 19.91 -0.68 -10.93
C MET A 5 21.24 -1.26 -11.40
N GLU A 6 21.43 -2.58 -11.34
CA GLU A 6 22.59 -3.28 -11.89
C GLU A 6 22.78 -2.92 -13.37
N GLN A 7 21.73 -3.01 -14.19
CA GLN A 7 21.80 -2.62 -15.60
C GLN A 7 22.18 -1.15 -15.81
N ARG A 8 21.70 -0.24 -14.96
CA ARG A 8 22.05 1.19 -15.02
C ARG A 8 23.52 1.41 -14.66
N LEU A 9 24.01 0.74 -13.61
CA LEU A 9 25.42 0.78 -13.23
C LEU A 9 26.32 0.22 -14.33
N HIS A 10 25.96 -0.91 -14.95
CA HIS A 10 26.70 -1.48 -16.08
C HIS A 10 26.79 -0.51 -17.26
N ARG A 11 25.70 0.20 -17.60
CA ARG A 11 25.71 1.24 -18.65
C ARG A 11 26.64 2.40 -18.31
N SER A 12 26.82 2.68 -17.02
CA SER A 12 27.77 3.69 -16.52
C SER A 12 29.21 3.15 -16.35
N GLY A 13 29.48 1.92 -16.81
CA GLY A 13 30.80 1.28 -16.72
C GLY A 13 31.18 0.84 -15.30
N ILE A 14 30.19 0.63 -14.42
CA ILE A 14 30.37 0.10 -13.05
C ILE A 14 29.86 -1.34 -13.06
N LYS A 15 30.76 -2.31 -13.04
CA LYS A 15 30.42 -3.74 -13.17
C LYS A 15 30.70 -4.55 -11.90
N THR A 16 31.59 -4.05 -11.05
CA THR A 16 31.97 -4.73 -9.81
C THR A 16 31.76 -3.84 -8.59
N VAL A 17 31.74 -4.44 -7.41
CA VAL A 17 31.71 -3.69 -6.14
C VAL A 17 32.94 -2.76 -6.03
N ARG A 18 34.09 -3.19 -6.50
CA ARG A 18 35.30 -2.36 -6.51
C ARG A 18 35.09 -1.10 -7.37
N ASP A 19 34.52 -1.25 -8.58
CA ASP A 19 34.22 -0.11 -9.45
C ASP A 19 33.26 0.84 -8.77
N LEU A 20 32.27 0.30 -8.02
CA LEU A 20 31.30 1.09 -7.28
C LEU A 20 31.95 1.92 -6.17
N CYS A 21 32.90 1.33 -5.42
CA CYS A 21 33.61 2.00 -4.32
C CYS A 21 34.59 3.08 -4.80
N VAL A 22 35.13 2.95 -6.01
CA VAL A 22 36.07 3.96 -6.58
C VAL A 22 35.38 4.95 -7.53
N ALA A 23 34.06 4.78 -7.78
CA ALA A 23 33.30 5.68 -8.64
C ALA A 23 33.16 7.06 -8.01
N SER A 24 33.28 8.12 -8.82
CA SER A 24 33.06 9.47 -8.34
C SER A 24 31.61 9.75 -7.96
N LYS A 25 31.38 10.73 -7.11
CA LYS A 25 30.05 11.22 -6.67
C LYS A 25 29.15 11.54 -7.87
N GLU A 26 29.69 12.23 -8.88
CA GLU A 26 28.99 12.63 -10.09
C GLU A 26 28.56 11.40 -10.91
N LYS A 27 29.47 10.42 -11.04
CA LYS A 27 29.20 9.17 -11.77
C LYS A 27 28.08 8.38 -11.11
N LEU A 28 28.06 8.28 -9.78
CA LEU A 28 27.00 7.62 -9.03
C LEU A 28 25.69 8.40 -9.11
N ARG A 29 25.72 9.74 -9.03
CA ARG A 29 24.52 10.58 -9.24
C ARG A 29 23.88 10.34 -10.60
N LEU A 30 24.67 10.28 -11.68
CA LEU A 30 24.20 9.99 -13.04
C LEU A 30 23.62 8.57 -13.13
N ALA A 31 24.29 7.57 -12.57
CA ALA A 31 23.81 6.19 -12.57
C ALA A 31 22.48 6.02 -11.82
N TRP A 32 22.30 6.69 -10.68
CA TRP A 32 21.04 6.71 -9.92
C TRP A 32 19.98 7.60 -10.56
N GLY A 33 20.39 8.64 -11.27
CA GLY A 33 19.47 9.66 -11.82
C GLY A 33 18.84 10.54 -10.74
N SER A 34 19.43 10.61 -9.55
CA SER A 34 18.93 11.37 -8.42
C SER A 34 20.04 11.64 -7.40
N VAL A 35 19.74 12.51 -6.42
CA VAL A 35 20.61 12.83 -5.27
C VAL A 35 20.95 11.55 -4.44
N GLU A 36 20.16 10.48 -4.53
CA GLU A 36 20.44 9.23 -3.82
C GLU A 36 21.76 8.61 -4.25
N GLY A 37 22.22 8.83 -5.50
CA GLY A 37 23.54 8.39 -5.94
C GLY A 37 24.68 9.06 -5.16
N GLU A 38 24.52 10.33 -4.79
CA GLU A 38 25.48 11.06 -3.92
C GLU A 38 25.47 10.49 -2.49
N ARG A 39 24.27 10.19 -1.97
CA ARG A 39 24.11 9.57 -0.65
C ARG A 39 24.74 8.17 -0.59
N VAL A 40 24.59 7.39 -1.66
CA VAL A 40 25.25 6.08 -1.77
C VAL A 40 26.77 6.25 -1.75
N HIS A 41 27.31 7.25 -2.47
CA HIS A 41 28.75 7.54 -2.44
C HIS A 41 29.23 7.86 -1.02
N ALA A 42 28.54 8.75 -0.31
CA ALA A 42 28.89 9.12 1.07
C ALA A 42 28.86 7.91 2.02
N ARG A 43 27.79 7.06 1.92
CA ARG A 43 27.70 5.81 2.70
C ARG A 43 28.82 4.81 2.37
N LEU A 44 29.25 4.71 1.11
CA LEU A 44 30.39 3.87 0.73
C LEU A 44 31.73 4.35 1.34
N LEU A 45 31.85 5.64 1.60
CA LEU A 45 32.97 6.24 2.33
C LEU A 45 32.86 6.14 3.86
N GLY A 46 31.77 5.55 4.36
CA GLY A 46 31.52 5.39 5.80
C GLY A 46 30.88 6.60 6.47
N GLU A 47 30.36 7.57 5.69
CA GLU A 47 29.65 8.71 6.26
C GLU A 47 28.28 8.30 6.79
N GLU A 48 27.97 8.65 8.04
CA GLU A 48 26.64 8.54 8.62
C GLU A 48 25.77 9.72 8.11
N LEU A 49 24.84 9.40 7.24
CA LEU A 49 23.90 10.41 6.73
C LEU A 49 22.61 10.39 7.54
N PRO A 50 22.06 11.56 7.89
CA PRO A 50 20.77 11.61 8.55
C PRO A 50 19.70 10.99 7.63
N ASP A 51 18.77 10.24 8.24
CA ASP A 51 17.60 9.76 7.54
C ASP A 51 16.74 10.96 7.11
N LEU A 52 16.49 11.05 5.82
CA LEU A 52 15.55 12.06 5.32
C LEU A 52 14.14 11.66 5.74
N PRO A 53 13.38 12.57 6.36
CA PRO A 53 11.99 12.30 6.65
C PRO A 53 11.26 12.01 5.34
N SER A 54 10.93 10.75 5.11
CA SER A 54 10.13 10.35 3.96
C SER A 54 8.67 10.67 4.24
N GLN A 55 8.08 11.59 3.48
CA GLN A 55 6.63 11.73 3.50
C GLN A 55 6.01 10.48 2.87
N ARG A 56 5.14 9.82 3.62
CA ARG A 56 4.41 8.65 3.10
C ARG A 56 3.48 9.08 1.97
N GLY A 57 3.78 8.68 0.75
CA GLY A 57 2.97 9.00 -0.44
C GLY A 57 1.81 8.03 -0.67
N SER A 58 1.79 6.89 0.02
CA SER A 58 0.75 5.87 -0.12
C SER A 58 0.64 4.96 1.10
N VAL A 59 -0.53 4.33 1.26
CA VAL A 59 -0.77 3.22 2.17
C VAL A 59 -1.22 2.03 1.34
N SER A 60 -0.51 0.91 1.42
CA SER A 60 -0.80 -0.27 0.61
C SER A 60 -0.77 -1.55 1.41
N HIS A 61 -1.64 -2.48 1.03
CA HIS A 61 -1.61 -3.86 1.50
C HIS A 61 -1.75 -4.81 0.33
N SER A 62 -1.03 -5.93 0.38
CA SER A 62 -1.11 -7.00 -0.62
C SER A 62 -1.10 -8.36 0.05
N HIS A 63 -1.70 -9.34 -0.60
CA HIS A 63 -1.71 -10.71 -0.13
C HIS A 63 -1.59 -11.70 -1.28
N VAL A 64 -0.73 -12.72 -1.10
CA VAL A 64 -0.65 -13.88 -1.99
C VAL A 64 -1.72 -14.86 -1.52
N LEU A 65 -2.69 -15.15 -2.39
CA LEU A 65 -3.82 -16.00 -2.05
C LEU A 65 -3.40 -17.47 -1.94
N PRO A 66 -3.65 -18.13 -0.81
CA PRO A 66 -3.49 -19.55 -0.71
C PRO A 66 -4.53 -20.27 -1.61
N PRO A 67 -4.33 -21.55 -1.98
CA PRO A 67 -5.15 -22.23 -2.99
C PRO A 67 -6.66 -22.15 -2.76
N GLU A 68 -7.11 -22.24 -1.53
CA GLU A 68 -8.52 -22.19 -1.09
C GLU A 68 -9.18 -20.81 -1.31
N LEU A 69 -8.39 -19.73 -1.34
CA LEU A 69 -8.89 -18.36 -1.56
C LEU A 69 -8.74 -17.88 -3.01
N ARG A 70 -8.34 -18.74 -3.94
CA ARG A 70 -8.15 -18.38 -5.35
C ARG A 70 -9.44 -18.44 -6.17
N THR A 71 -10.53 -17.98 -5.59
CA THR A 71 -11.81 -17.78 -6.28
C THR A 71 -12.12 -16.29 -6.34
N PRO A 72 -12.88 -15.79 -7.34
CA PRO A 72 -13.26 -14.38 -7.40
C PRO A 72 -13.96 -13.90 -6.12
N HIS A 73 -14.88 -14.69 -5.57
CA HIS A 73 -15.61 -14.36 -4.35
C HIS A 73 -14.69 -14.26 -3.11
N ALA A 74 -13.74 -15.19 -2.96
CA ALA A 74 -12.78 -15.12 -1.86
C ALA A 74 -11.78 -13.95 -2.05
N ALA A 75 -11.34 -13.71 -3.28
CA ALA A 75 -10.40 -12.64 -3.60
C ALA A 75 -10.96 -11.24 -3.27
N ILE A 76 -12.25 -10.98 -3.59
CA ILE A 76 -12.87 -9.70 -3.20
C ILE A 76 -13.00 -9.58 -1.68
N SER A 77 -13.33 -10.67 -0.97
CA SER A 77 -13.38 -10.65 0.50
C SER A 77 -12.01 -10.35 1.12
N VAL A 78 -10.92 -10.89 0.55
CA VAL A 78 -9.55 -10.54 0.95
C VAL A 78 -9.26 -9.07 0.67
N LEU A 79 -9.67 -8.53 -0.48
CA LEU A 79 -9.51 -7.09 -0.78
C LEU A 79 -10.28 -6.22 0.22
N HIS A 80 -11.52 -6.60 0.60
CA HIS A 80 -12.26 -5.92 1.66
C HIS A 80 -11.49 -5.86 2.97
N ARG A 81 -10.87 -6.99 3.37
CA ARG A 81 -10.04 -7.05 4.57
C ARG A 81 -8.80 -6.15 4.46
N LEU A 82 -8.07 -6.23 3.34
CA LEU A 82 -6.89 -5.41 3.10
C LEU A 82 -7.22 -3.92 3.10
N LEU A 83 -8.37 -3.55 2.51
CA LEU A 83 -8.83 -2.16 2.48
C LEU A 83 -9.21 -1.64 3.87
N GLN A 84 -9.88 -2.45 4.70
CA GLN A 84 -10.20 -2.07 6.08
C GLN A 84 -8.92 -1.84 6.91
N LYS A 85 -7.91 -2.71 6.77
CA LYS A 85 -6.57 -2.50 7.35
C LYS A 85 -5.92 -1.21 6.84
N ALA A 86 -5.98 -0.96 5.53
CA ALA A 86 -5.41 0.26 4.93
C ALA A 86 -6.12 1.53 5.43
N ALA A 87 -7.44 1.51 5.54
CA ALA A 87 -8.24 2.63 6.01
C ALA A 87 -7.98 2.96 7.50
N MET A 88 -7.90 1.94 8.35
CA MET A 88 -7.53 2.12 9.77
C MET A 88 -6.14 2.74 9.88
N ARG A 89 -5.16 2.21 9.14
CA ARG A 89 -3.78 2.73 9.10
C ARG A 89 -3.70 4.14 8.54
N LEU A 90 -4.53 4.47 7.54
CA LEU A 90 -4.63 5.82 6.99
C LEU A 90 -5.08 6.81 8.07
N ARG A 91 -6.11 6.45 8.85
CA ARG A 91 -6.63 7.25 9.96
C ARG A 91 -5.62 7.39 11.11
N SER A 92 -4.89 6.33 11.45
CA SER A 92 -3.84 6.40 12.50
C SER A 92 -2.72 7.37 12.15
N TYR A 93 -2.50 7.63 10.84
CA TYR A 93 -1.56 8.66 10.37
C TYR A 93 -2.18 10.06 10.25
N GLY A 94 -3.46 10.23 10.61
CA GLY A 94 -4.17 11.50 10.41
C GLY A 94 -4.27 11.89 8.92
N ARG A 95 -4.34 10.92 8.01
CA ARG A 95 -4.35 11.13 6.57
C ARG A 95 -5.67 10.70 5.94
N ILE A 96 -5.95 11.30 4.78
CA ILE A 96 -7.04 10.97 3.87
C ILE A 96 -6.45 10.64 2.50
N ALA A 97 -7.14 9.84 1.70
CA ALA A 97 -6.70 9.43 0.37
C ALA A 97 -7.66 9.93 -0.70
N GLY A 98 -7.14 10.40 -1.83
CA GLY A 98 -7.89 10.85 -3.01
C GLY A 98 -7.78 9.92 -4.21
N ALA A 99 -7.08 8.78 -4.08
CA ALA A 99 -7.00 7.77 -5.12
C ALA A 99 -6.84 6.38 -4.54
N MET A 100 -7.45 5.40 -5.22
CA MET A 100 -7.29 3.97 -4.95
C MET A 100 -6.87 3.25 -6.21
N GLN A 101 -5.89 2.34 -6.09
CA GLN A 101 -5.52 1.40 -7.13
C GLN A 101 -5.70 -0.02 -6.61
N VAL A 102 -6.32 -0.86 -7.42
CA VAL A 102 -6.45 -2.29 -7.18
C VAL A 102 -5.58 -3.03 -8.18
N LYS A 103 -4.83 -4.03 -7.71
CA LYS A 103 -3.98 -4.88 -8.56
C LYS A 103 -4.30 -6.33 -8.29
N ILE A 104 -4.45 -7.11 -9.35
CA ILE A 104 -4.69 -8.55 -9.30
C ILE A 104 -3.73 -9.23 -10.26
N ARG A 105 -3.01 -10.22 -9.75
CA ARG A 105 -2.22 -11.12 -10.57
C ARG A 105 -2.94 -12.45 -10.69
N PHE A 106 -3.12 -12.91 -11.91
CA PHE A 106 -3.79 -14.17 -12.21
C PHE A 106 -2.82 -15.31 -12.54
N GLY A 107 -3.31 -16.54 -12.50
CA GLY A 107 -2.52 -17.76 -12.76
C GLY A 107 -1.98 -17.90 -14.18
N SER A 108 -2.58 -17.20 -15.15
CA SER A 108 -2.17 -17.15 -16.56
C SER A 108 -0.99 -16.20 -16.84
N ARG A 109 -0.32 -15.69 -15.81
CA ARG A 109 0.65 -14.58 -15.88
C ARG A 109 0.05 -13.25 -16.34
N SER A 110 -1.27 -13.16 -16.44
CA SER A 110 -1.98 -11.92 -16.70
C SER A 110 -2.02 -11.07 -15.41
N ASN A 111 -1.90 -9.77 -15.58
CA ASN A 111 -2.04 -8.80 -14.51
C ASN A 111 -3.15 -7.83 -14.90
N TRP A 112 -4.04 -7.56 -13.95
CA TRP A 112 -5.00 -6.50 -14.10
C TRP A 112 -4.76 -5.46 -13.00
N GLU A 113 -4.78 -4.22 -13.39
CA GLU A 113 -4.76 -3.11 -12.45
C GLU A 113 -5.65 -1.99 -12.95
N ASN A 114 -6.34 -1.36 -12.03
CA ASN A 114 -7.12 -0.16 -12.32
C ASN A 114 -7.08 0.82 -11.16
N ARG A 115 -7.36 2.08 -11.45
CA ARG A 115 -7.26 3.20 -10.51
C ARG A 115 -8.47 4.10 -10.62
N ALA A 116 -9.06 4.44 -9.47
CA ALA A 116 -10.09 5.45 -9.33
C ALA A 116 -9.57 6.69 -8.59
N LEU A 117 -10.05 7.86 -9.00
CA LEU A 117 -9.91 9.13 -8.28
C LEU A 117 -11.25 9.44 -7.63
N PHE A 118 -11.23 9.98 -6.42
CA PHE A 118 -12.43 10.32 -5.66
C PHE A 118 -12.14 11.50 -4.70
N ASP A 119 -13.17 12.09 -4.16
CA ASP A 119 -13.03 13.13 -3.14
C ASP A 119 -12.29 12.55 -1.93
N PRO A 120 -11.19 13.19 -1.48
CA PRO A 120 -10.32 12.65 -0.45
C PRO A 120 -11.10 12.25 0.81
N THR A 121 -10.87 11.03 1.29
CA THR A 121 -11.56 10.46 2.43
C THR A 121 -10.70 9.44 3.18
N SER A 122 -10.98 9.22 4.46
CA SER A 122 -10.54 8.07 5.26
C SER A 122 -11.72 7.16 5.67
N GLY A 123 -12.92 7.47 5.17
CA GLY A 123 -14.15 6.76 5.49
C GLY A 123 -14.17 5.37 4.85
N THR A 124 -14.20 4.32 5.68
CA THR A 124 -14.13 2.92 5.21
C THR A 124 -15.27 2.57 4.25
N LEU A 125 -16.51 3.00 4.52
CA LEU A 125 -17.64 2.72 3.63
C LEU A 125 -17.43 3.31 2.23
N LYS A 126 -17.00 4.58 2.16
CA LYS A 126 -16.74 5.22 0.87
C LYS A 126 -15.62 4.53 0.10
N LEU A 127 -14.58 4.13 0.79
CA LEU A 127 -13.48 3.37 0.19
C LEU A 127 -13.95 1.98 -0.30
N LEU A 128 -14.85 1.32 0.43
CA LEU A 128 -15.45 0.05 -0.02
C LEU A 128 -16.32 0.23 -1.26
N GLU A 129 -17.11 1.29 -1.38
CA GLU A 129 -17.86 1.62 -2.61
C GLU A 129 -16.94 1.78 -3.82
N VAL A 130 -15.81 2.48 -3.65
CA VAL A 130 -14.80 2.64 -4.70
C VAL A 130 -14.17 1.30 -5.08
N LEU A 131 -13.85 0.45 -4.10
CA LEU A 131 -13.33 -0.89 -4.34
C LEU A 131 -14.31 -1.74 -5.16
N GLU A 132 -15.58 -1.74 -4.79
CA GLU A 132 -16.62 -2.48 -5.50
C GLU A 132 -16.81 -1.98 -6.94
N SER A 133 -16.71 -0.66 -7.16
CA SER A 133 -16.73 -0.10 -8.51
C SER A 133 -15.57 -0.62 -9.35
N LEU A 134 -14.34 -0.54 -8.82
CA LEU A 134 -13.16 -1.04 -9.51
C LEU A 134 -13.23 -2.54 -9.78
N TRP A 135 -13.77 -3.33 -8.84
CA TRP A 135 -13.94 -4.78 -9.00
C TRP A 135 -14.84 -5.14 -10.18
N ARG A 136 -15.94 -4.39 -10.38
CA ARG A 136 -16.87 -4.61 -11.51
C ARG A 136 -16.24 -4.31 -12.88
N GLU A 137 -15.16 -3.56 -12.92
CA GLU A 137 -14.44 -3.21 -14.16
C GLU A 137 -13.44 -4.29 -14.59
N ILE A 138 -13.31 -5.41 -13.84
CA ILE A 138 -12.47 -6.54 -14.26
C ILE A 138 -13.04 -7.12 -15.56
N PRO A 139 -12.21 -7.21 -16.64
CA PRO A 139 -12.66 -7.74 -17.91
C PRO A 139 -13.13 -9.18 -17.80
N GLN A 140 -14.21 -9.55 -18.52
CA GLN A 140 -14.79 -10.89 -18.48
C GLN A 140 -13.77 -11.99 -18.82
N LYS A 141 -12.82 -11.71 -19.71
CA LYS A 141 -11.73 -12.64 -20.05
C LYS A 141 -10.86 -13.04 -18.85
N GLU A 142 -10.82 -12.20 -17.82
CA GLU A 142 -10.03 -12.43 -16.60
C GLU A 142 -10.89 -12.90 -15.44
N ALA A 143 -12.21 -12.63 -15.46
CA ALA A 143 -13.14 -12.97 -14.39
C ALA A 143 -13.21 -14.49 -14.06
N GLY A 144 -12.93 -15.36 -15.05
CA GLY A 144 -12.86 -16.81 -14.87
C GLY A 144 -11.48 -17.35 -14.48
N ILE A 145 -10.44 -16.53 -14.43
CA ILE A 145 -9.08 -16.96 -14.14
C ILE A 145 -8.82 -16.87 -12.64
N LYS A 146 -8.16 -17.89 -12.09
CA LYS A 146 -7.84 -17.95 -10.65
C LYS A 146 -6.91 -16.79 -10.25
N PRO A 147 -7.32 -15.90 -9.33
CA PRO A 147 -6.45 -14.85 -8.79
C PRO A 147 -5.39 -15.48 -7.90
N LEU A 148 -4.14 -15.02 -8.03
CA LEU A 148 -3.00 -15.48 -7.22
C LEU A 148 -2.58 -14.45 -6.17
N THR A 149 -2.67 -13.17 -6.51
CA THR A 149 -2.26 -12.09 -5.61
C THR A 149 -3.22 -10.93 -5.79
N VAL A 150 -3.62 -10.34 -4.69
CA VAL A 150 -4.45 -9.13 -4.67
C VAL A 150 -3.74 -8.03 -3.89
N ALA A 151 -3.92 -6.78 -4.31
CA ALA A 151 -3.37 -5.64 -3.61
C ALA A 151 -4.30 -4.42 -3.75
N VAL A 152 -4.32 -3.61 -2.71
CA VAL A 152 -4.94 -2.30 -2.68
C VAL A 152 -3.91 -1.25 -2.29
N VAL A 153 -3.91 -0.11 -2.99
CA VAL A 153 -3.02 1.03 -2.74
C VAL A 153 -3.86 2.28 -2.63
N LEU A 154 -3.82 2.93 -1.49
CA LEU A 154 -4.37 4.26 -1.25
C LEU A 154 -3.27 5.29 -1.48
N SER A 155 -3.52 6.30 -2.29
CA SER A 155 -2.55 7.32 -2.69
C SER A 155 -3.20 8.70 -2.79
N ARG A 156 -2.43 9.73 -3.18
CA ARG A 156 -2.83 11.12 -3.05
C ARG A 156 -3.22 11.41 -1.61
N LEU A 157 -2.26 11.18 -0.71
CA LEU A 157 -2.48 11.35 0.71
C LEU A 157 -2.38 12.83 1.08
N GLU A 158 -3.39 13.31 1.78
CA GLU A 158 -3.47 14.67 2.33
C GLU A 158 -3.65 14.62 3.85
N GLU A 159 -3.33 15.68 4.56
CA GLU A 159 -3.59 15.78 5.99
C GLU A 159 -5.08 15.97 6.26
N GLN A 160 -5.58 15.25 7.24
CA GLN A 160 -6.96 15.43 7.67
C GLN A 160 -7.12 16.82 8.29
N GLY A 161 -8.03 17.62 7.73
CA GLY A 161 -8.29 18.98 8.24
C GLY A 161 -7.91 20.12 7.30
N HIS A 162 -7.10 19.90 6.27
CA HIS A 162 -6.75 20.92 5.27
C HIS A 162 -7.76 21.04 4.11
N GLN A 163 -8.84 20.26 4.13
CA GLN A 163 -9.86 20.35 3.09
C GLN A 163 -10.81 21.52 3.33
N ALA A 164 -11.09 22.28 2.27
CA ALA A 164 -12.27 23.13 2.20
C ALA A 164 -13.50 22.23 2.36
N ARG A 165 -14.24 22.38 3.46
CA ARG A 165 -15.49 21.62 3.65
C ARG A 165 -16.46 22.02 2.56
N SER A 166 -17.03 21.04 1.87
CA SER A 166 -18.17 21.32 0.99
C SER A 166 -19.30 21.89 1.83
N LEU A 167 -19.84 23.03 1.39
CA LEU A 167 -21.00 23.68 2.05
C LEU A 167 -22.23 22.75 2.10
N PHE A 168 -22.25 21.70 1.28
CA PHE A 168 -23.34 20.71 1.19
C PHE A 168 -23.04 19.41 1.95
N ASP A 169 -21.91 19.32 2.64
CA ASP A 169 -21.53 18.13 3.41
C ASP A 169 -22.25 18.21 4.78
N ALA A 170 -23.46 17.69 4.83
CA ALA A 170 -24.20 17.53 6.08
C ALA A 170 -23.47 16.54 6.99
N GLY A 171 -22.51 17.02 7.75
CA GLY A 171 -21.67 16.33 8.74
C GLY A 171 -21.51 14.83 8.52
N ARG A 172 -20.31 14.34 8.30
CA ARG A 172 -20.03 12.94 7.94
C ARG A 172 -20.46 11.98 9.05
N PRO A 173 -21.68 11.40 9.04
CA PRO A 173 -22.09 10.43 10.07
C PRO A 173 -21.16 9.22 10.11
N HIS A 174 -20.43 8.95 8.99
CA HIS A 174 -19.50 7.85 8.85
C HIS A 174 -18.15 8.07 9.52
N ASP A 175 -17.68 9.31 9.74
CA ASP A 175 -16.43 9.57 10.44
C ASP A 175 -16.51 9.14 11.91
N ARG A 176 -17.67 9.39 12.53
CA ARG A 176 -17.95 8.94 13.91
C ARG A 176 -18.02 7.42 14.01
N LEU A 177 -18.63 6.76 13.02
CA LEU A 177 -18.69 5.30 12.94
C LEU A 177 -17.28 4.70 12.83
N ASN A 178 -16.41 5.23 11.97
CA ASN A 178 -15.04 4.74 11.83
C ASN A 178 -14.24 4.89 13.12
N ALA A 179 -14.36 6.02 13.82
CA ALA A 179 -13.68 6.23 15.10
C ALA A 179 -14.13 5.23 16.17
N ILE A 180 -15.44 4.92 16.21
CA ILE A 180 -15.99 3.91 17.14
C ILE A 180 -15.46 2.51 16.80
N ILE A 181 -15.49 2.12 15.51
CA ILE A 181 -14.95 0.82 15.05
C ILE A 181 -13.48 0.70 15.42
N ASP A 182 -12.68 1.73 15.14
CA ASP A 182 -11.25 1.73 15.46
C ASP A 182 -11.02 1.61 16.97
N SER A 183 -11.78 2.34 17.79
CA SER A 183 -11.66 2.28 19.26
C SER A 183 -12.03 0.90 19.83
N ILE A 184 -13.07 0.25 19.29
CA ILE A 184 -13.46 -1.10 19.67
C ILE A 184 -12.37 -2.09 19.31
N ASN A 185 -11.84 -2.01 18.08
CA ASN A 185 -10.78 -2.90 17.60
C ASN A 185 -9.45 -2.69 18.34
N LEU A 186 -9.14 -1.48 18.79
CA LEU A 186 -7.98 -1.23 19.65
C LEU A 186 -8.15 -1.82 21.05
N ARG A 187 -9.37 -1.73 21.62
CA ARG A 187 -9.63 -2.17 23.00
C ARG A 187 -9.83 -3.68 23.14
N TYR A 188 -10.50 -4.30 22.20
CA TYR A 188 -10.94 -5.71 22.29
C TYR A 188 -10.22 -6.63 21.30
N GLY A 189 -9.27 -6.11 20.54
CA GLY A 189 -8.53 -6.85 19.54
C GLY A 189 -9.05 -6.59 18.12
N LYS A 190 -8.14 -6.70 17.17
CA LYS A 190 -8.42 -6.43 15.74
C LYS A 190 -9.45 -7.42 15.20
N ASN A 191 -10.30 -6.91 14.32
CA ASN A 191 -11.43 -7.63 13.75
C ASN A 191 -12.55 -8.01 14.73
N THR A 192 -12.62 -7.39 15.91
CA THR A 192 -13.79 -7.50 16.80
C THR A 192 -15.01 -6.92 16.09
N LEU A 193 -14.84 -5.80 15.41
CA LEU A 193 -15.87 -5.19 14.57
C LEU A 193 -15.30 -4.90 13.18
N TYR A 194 -16.00 -5.35 12.14
CA TYR A 194 -15.57 -5.22 10.73
C TYR A 194 -16.76 -5.15 9.80
N PHE A 195 -16.55 -4.67 8.57
CA PHE A 195 -17.56 -4.68 7.52
C PHE A 195 -17.66 -6.09 6.90
N GLY A 196 -18.90 -6.61 6.79
CA GLY A 196 -19.20 -8.00 6.47
C GLY A 196 -18.59 -8.56 5.18
N GLY A 197 -18.25 -7.71 4.20
CA GLY A 197 -17.55 -8.15 2.99
C GLY A 197 -16.19 -8.83 3.24
N ALA A 198 -15.58 -8.62 4.41
CA ALA A 198 -14.33 -9.28 4.81
C ALA A 198 -14.54 -10.60 5.57
N HIS A 199 -15.78 -11.03 5.84
CA HIS A 199 -16.08 -12.13 6.77
C HIS A 199 -15.36 -13.44 6.41
N THR A 200 -15.40 -13.86 5.17
CA THR A 200 -14.78 -15.10 4.71
C THR A 200 -13.25 -15.05 4.66
N ALA A 201 -12.66 -13.87 4.85
CA ALA A 201 -11.23 -13.65 4.76
C ALA A 201 -10.59 -13.20 6.08
N LEU A 202 -11.27 -13.31 7.22
CA LEU A 202 -10.80 -12.79 8.50
C LEU A 202 -9.46 -13.38 8.95
N GLN A 203 -9.21 -14.65 8.65
CA GLN A 203 -7.95 -15.31 8.98
C GLN A 203 -6.89 -15.18 7.87
N SER A 204 -7.21 -14.53 6.76
CA SER A 204 -6.27 -14.30 5.67
C SER A 204 -5.43 -13.04 5.91
N ALA A 205 -4.34 -12.89 5.17
CA ALA A 205 -3.45 -11.74 5.22
C ALA A 205 -2.98 -11.37 6.65
N PRO A 206 -2.38 -12.33 7.39
CA PRO A 206 -1.76 -12.05 8.67
C PRO A 206 -0.63 -11.02 8.50
N MET A 207 -0.30 -10.33 9.58
CA MET A 207 0.86 -9.45 9.60
C MET A 207 2.13 -10.26 9.29
N ARG A 208 2.97 -9.72 8.40
CA ARG A 208 4.30 -10.29 8.13
C ARG A 208 5.37 -9.29 8.50
N ILE A 209 6.34 -9.75 9.27
CA ILE A 209 7.55 -8.99 9.55
C ILE A 209 8.35 -8.90 8.24
N ALA A 210 8.69 -7.68 7.82
CA ALA A 210 9.54 -7.43 6.66
C ALA A 210 10.93 -6.98 7.11
N PHE A 211 11.96 -7.30 6.34
CA PHE A 211 13.31 -6.79 6.61
C PHE A 211 13.31 -5.26 6.58
N GLY A 212 13.85 -4.65 7.63
CA GLY A 212 13.96 -3.20 7.75
C GLY A 212 12.72 -2.47 8.26
N HIS A 213 11.66 -3.20 8.63
CA HIS A 213 10.48 -2.60 9.24
C HIS A 213 9.96 -3.46 10.39
N ILE A 214 9.98 -2.90 11.58
CA ILE A 214 9.30 -3.48 12.74
C ILE A 214 7.86 -2.98 12.70
N PRO A 215 6.86 -3.87 12.56
CA PRO A 215 5.47 -3.45 12.51
C PRO A 215 5.07 -2.78 13.83
N ASP A 216 4.31 -1.72 13.74
CA ASP A 216 3.64 -1.15 14.90
C ASP A 216 2.54 -2.11 15.36
N LEU A 217 2.69 -2.65 16.57
CA LEU A 217 1.76 -3.62 17.13
C LEU A 217 0.35 -3.04 17.32
N GLU A 218 0.21 -1.73 17.55
CA GLU A 218 -1.09 -1.09 17.73
C GLU A 218 -1.84 -0.95 16.41
N THR A 219 -1.15 -0.64 15.31
CA THR A 219 -1.77 -0.36 14.01
C THR A 219 -1.63 -1.50 13.00
N GLU A 220 -0.64 -2.37 13.15
CA GLU A 220 -0.29 -3.41 12.18
C GLU A 220 -0.40 -4.83 12.73
N GLY A 221 -0.41 -5.05 14.05
CA GLY A 221 -0.57 -6.36 14.68
C GLY A 221 -1.91 -7.05 14.34
N ASP A 222 -1.94 -8.36 14.29
CA ASP A 222 -3.14 -9.19 13.99
C ASP A 222 -3.70 -9.89 15.26
N TYR A 223 -3.38 -9.37 16.46
CA TYR A 223 -3.81 -9.95 17.75
C TYR A 223 -5.20 -9.49 18.14
#